data_3c5844e7eac8c5ececd082decf5def8d
#
_entry.id   3c5844e7eac8c5ececd082decf5def8d
#
_cell.length_a   1.000
_cell.length_b   1.000
_cell.length_c   1.000
_cell.angle_alpha   90.00
_cell.angle_beta   90.00
_cell.angle_gamma   90.00
#
_symmetry.space_group_name_H-M   'P 1'
#
loop_
_entity.id
_entity.type
_entity.pdbx_description
1 polymer ?
#
loop_
_entity_poly.entity_id
_entity_poly.type
_entity_poly.pdbx_seq_one_letter_code
_entity_poly.pdbx_strand_id
1 'polypeptide(L)'
;GRQRQMCIRDRWGTSLIDKFKSDMERNPEKWEYLGDRSESRDKQYMAAGGISHRYFFNSDASLKTTVAATYSQLDGGASMFNHALESTPYMDLESRHTNLILTSTFNRKFSNRFTNKTGFTYTAMFYDMNLAIPLYSSAASDVYKRQAPYEAQLLETVSKGDGNTSLISAYNSSSVGLSDRWTLNAGIYGQYLTLNNKWSVEPRAGLKWQATPKATFALAYGIYSRMEKMDVYFVKTKSTGNQSVNKNLNFTKAQHIMLSFGYKISDRMNLKIEPYVQFLHDVPVMADSSYSVLNRSDFYVEDALVNKGRGRNIGIDITLERFLEKGLYYMISGSLFDSRYRGGDGVWYNTKFNRNYVINGLIGKEWMLGRNKQNILSINLKLTLQGGDRYSPIDMEA
;
A
#
# COMPACT_ATOMS: atom_id res chain seq x y z
N GLY A 1 16.43 -7.86 -38.82
CA GLY A 1 17.23 -8.22 -37.65
C GLY A 1 16.38 -8.26 -36.41
N ARG A 2 16.50 -9.36 -35.63
CA ARG A 2 15.76 -9.52 -34.35
C ARG A 2 16.34 -8.52 -33.34
N GLN A 3 15.54 -7.56 -32.87
CA GLN A 3 15.95 -6.62 -31.82
C GLN A 3 15.83 -7.27 -30.46
N ARG A 4 16.91 -7.24 -29.68
CA ARG A 4 16.95 -7.63 -28.27
C ARG A 4 17.15 -6.38 -27.42
N GLN A 5 16.34 -6.18 -26.42
CA GLN A 5 16.49 -5.09 -25.47
C GLN A 5 16.72 -5.66 -24.08
N MET A 6 17.81 -5.26 -23.44
CA MET A 6 18.14 -5.61 -22.06
C MET A 6 18.18 -4.33 -21.24
N CYS A 7 17.50 -4.33 -20.09
CA CYS A 7 17.52 -3.24 -19.13
C CYS A 7 17.95 -3.79 -17.77
N ILE A 8 18.91 -3.14 -17.14
CA ILE A 8 19.32 -3.37 -15.76
C ILE A 8 18.73 -2.23 -14.93
N ARG A 9 18.07 -2.56 -13.82
CA ARG A 9 17.59 -1.58 -12.85
C ARG A 9 18.00 -2.03 -11.46
N ASP A 10 18.59 -1.14 -10.72
CA ASP A 10 19.00 -1.33 -9.34
C ASP A 10 18.51 -0.16 -8.47
N ARG A 11 18.24 -0.42 -7.22
CA ARG A 11 17.94 0.59 -6.20
C ARG A 11 18.46 0.07 -4.86
N TRP A 12 19.05 0.94 -4.10
CA TRP A 12 19.47 0.66 -2.73
C TRP A 12 19.19 1.89 -1.86
N GLY A 13 19.00 1.67 -0.57
CA GLY A 13 18.81 2.72 0.40
C GLY A 13 19.00 2.22 1.80
N THR A 14 19.42 3.12 2.67
CA THR A 14 19.54 2.88 4.10
C THR A 14 18.93 4.04 4.85
N SER A 15 18.38 3.78 6.02
CA SER A 15 18.04 4.82 6.99
C SER A 15 18.44 4.38 8.40
N LEU A 16 18.85 5.34 9.19
CA LEU A 16 19.11 5.18 10.61
C LEU A 16 18.33 6.26 11.33
N ILE A 17 17.45 5.86 12.23
CA ILE A 17 16.66 6.76 13.07
C ILE A 17 17.02 6.44 14.51
N ASP A 18 17.63 7.39 15.18
CA ASP A 18 18.00 7.28 16.58
C ASP A 18 17.30 8.39 17.38
N LYS A 19 16.69 8.00 18.49
CA LYS A 19 16.25 8.91 19.54
C LYS A 19 16.90 8.44 20.85
N PHE A 20 17.87 9.18 21.31
CA PHE A 20 18.62 8.87 22.51
C PHE A 20 18.11 9.65 23.73
N LYS A 21 18.43 9.15 24.92
CA LYS A 21 18.12 9.79 26.19
C LYS A 21 18.65 11.25 26.29
N SER A 22 19.73 11.56 25.57
CA SER A 22 20.27 12.92 25.48
C SER A 22 19.32 13.90 24.79
N ASP A 23 18.46 13.41 23.89
CA ASP A 23 17.49 14.17 23.13
C ASP A 23 16.18 14.37 23.88
N MET A 24 16.02 13.66 24.98
CA MET A 24 14.83 13.70 25.83
C MET A 24 14.99 14.77 26.91
N GLU A 25 13.90 15.38 27.28
CA GLU A 25 13.87 16.21 28.47
C GLU A 25 14.16 15.35 29.70
N ARG A 26 15.30 15.60 30.36
CA ARG A 26 15.80 14.77 31.49
C ARG A 26 15.06 15.01 32.79
N ASN A 27 13.98 15.76 32.77
CA ASN A 27 13.14 16.01 33.94
C ASN A 27 11.91 15.11 33.91
N PRO A 28 11.88 13.99 34.66
CA PRO A 28 10.74 13.07 34.68
C PRO A 28 9.40 13.71 35.08
N GLU A 29 9.42 14.80 35.84
CA GLU A 29 8.22 15.53 36.24
C GLU A 29 7.51 16.23 35.09
N LYS A 30 8.21 16.43 33.95
CA LYS A 30 7.67 17.05 32.74
C LYS A 30 7.22 16.06 31.68
N TRP A 31 7.32 14.76 31.93
CA TRP A 31 6.86 13.76 30.99
C TRP A 31 5.34 13.67 30.98
N GLU A 32 4.75 14.04 29.86
CA GLU A 32 3.30 13.96 29.64
C GLU A 32 2.90 12.70 28.89
N TYR A 33 3.79 12.21 28.01
CA TYR A 33 3.50 11.08 27.11
C TYR A 33 4.52 9.96 27.25
N LEU A 34 4.11 8.75 26.90
CA LEU A 34 4.98 7.57 26.89
C LEU A 34 6.24 7.78 26.04
N GLY A 35 6.11 8.53 24.94
CA GLY A 35 7.21 8.88 24.06
C GLY A 35 8.29 9.75 24.70
N ASP A 36 7.97 10.50 25.75
CA ASP A 36 8.91 11.40 26.41
C ASP A 36 9.96 10.67 27.22
N ARG A 37 9.63 9.44 27.65
CA ARG A 37 10.48 8.57 28.45
C ARG A 37 11.04 7.36 27.67
N SER A 38 11.02 7.40 26.35
CA SER A 38 11.54 6.32 25.50
C SER A 38 12.75 6.76 24.69
N GLU A 39 13.68 5.84 24.49
CA GLU A 39 14.67 5.96 23.44
C GLU A 39 14.50 4.83 22.44
N SER A 40 14.81 5.07 21.18
CA SER A 40 14.67 4.08 20.12
C SER A 40 15.79 4.18 19.11
N ARG A 41 16.10 3.07 18.49
CA ARG A 41 17.00 2.99 17.35
C ARG A 41 16.39 2.08 16.31
N ASP A 42 16.21 2.61 15.11
CA ASP A 42 15.72 1.87 13.96
C ASP A 42 16.73 1.96 12.81
N LYS A 43 17.14 0.80 12.30
CA LYS A 43 18.04 0.67 11.15
C LYS A 43 17.27 0.01 10.02
N GLN A 44 17.25 0.62 8.86
CA GLN A 44 16.62 0.07 7.66
C GLN A 44 17.64 -0.05 6.53
N TYR A 45 17.61 -1.20 5.87
CA TYR A 45 18.37 -1.46 4.65
C TYR A 45 17.41 -1.94 3.57
N MET A 46 17.54 -1.40 2.37
CA MET A 46 16.81 -1.83 1.21
C MET A 46 17.73 -1.93 0.00
N ALA A 47 17.59 -3.01 -0.75
CA ALA A 47 18.25 -3.17 -2.03
C ALA A 47 17.30 -3.86 -3.00
N ALA A 48 17.33 -3.46 -4.27
CA ALA A 48 16.62 -4.11 -5.35
C ALA A 48 17.45 -4.04 -6.63
N GLY A 49 17.55 -5.16 -7.31
CA GLY A 49 18.25 -5.24 -8.58
C GLY A 49 17.58 -6.24 -9.51
N GLY A 50 17.69 -6.03 -10.83
CA GLY A 50 17.09 -6.95 -11.76
C GLY A 50 17.51 -6.72 -13.19
N ILE A 51 17.39 -7.79 -13.99
CA ILE A 51 17.72 -7.81 -15.41
C ILE A 51 16.45 -8.18 -16.18
N SER A 52 16.12 -7.39 -17.19
CA SER A 52 15.03 -7.65 -18.12
C SER A 52 15.57 -7.91 -19.51
N HIS A 53 15.11 -8.99 -20.13
CA HIS A 53 15.36 -9.31 -21.52
C HIS A 53 14.03 -9.34 -22.29
N ARG A 54 14.00 -8.66 -23.43
CA ARG A 54 12.87 -8.71 -24.36
C ARG A 54 13.31 -9.32 -25.68
N TYR A 55 12.63 -10.37 -26.06
CA TYR A 55 12.82 -11.04 -27.32
C TYR A 55 11.62 -10.78 -28.25
N PHE A 56 11.88 -10.32 -29.45
CA PHE A 56 10.86 -10.10 -30.46
C PHE A 56 10.90 -11.28 -31.45
N PHE A 57 9.80 -12.04 -31.51
CA PHE A 57 9.65 -13.10 -32.50
C PHE A 57 9.43 -12.52 -33.90
N ASN A 58 8.61 -11.44 -33.94
CA ASN A 58 8.29 -10.64 -35.10
C ASN A 58 7.76 -9.27 -34.64
N SER A 59 7.18 -8.46 -35.56
CA SER A 59 6.56 -7.16 -35.27
C SER A 59 5.39 -7.25 -34.31
N ASP A 60 4.71 -8.40 -34.23
CA ASP A 60 3.44 -8.56 -33.54
C ASP A 60 3.54 -9.41 -32.26
N ALA A 61 4.69 -10.06 -32.02
CA ALA A 61 4.88 -10.95 -30.90
C ALA A 61 6.21 -10.70 -30.18
N SER A 62 6.16 -10.56 -28.85
CA SER A 62 7.34 -10.42 -28.00
C SER A 62 7.18 -11.11 -26.66
N LEU A 63 8.29 -11.64 -26.14
CA LEU A 63 8.40 -12.19 -24.80
C LEU A 63 9.35 -11.32 -23.99
N LYS A 64 8.87 -10.82 -22.85
CA LYS A 64 9.72 -10.12 -21.88
C LYS A 64 9.89 -11.01 -20.66
N THR A 65 11.12 -11.33 -20.32
CA THR A 65 11.47 -12.07 -19.09
C THR A 65 12.31 -11.16 -18.21
N THR A 66 11.99 -11.13 -16.93
CA THR A 66 12.70 -10.36 -15.92
C THR A 66 13.06 -11.28 -14.74
N VAL A 67 14.32 -11.23 -14.34
CA VAL A 67 14.80 -11.82 -13.08
C VAL A 67 15.21 -10.67 -12.17
N ALA A 68 14.71 -10.66 -10.96
CA ALA A 68 15.00 -9.61 -9.98
C ALA A 68 15.18 -10.20 -8.59
N ALA A 69 15.91 -9.49 -7.75
CA ALA A 69 16.04 -9.76 -6.34
C ALA A 69 15.74 -8.48 -5.55
N THR A 70 15.09 -8.62 -4.41
CA THR A 70 14.90 -7.55 -3.44
C THR A 70 15.36 -8.01 -2.08
N TYR A 71 15.94 -7.11 -1.32
CA TYR A 71 16.31 -7.31 0.07
C TYR A 71 15.75 -6.17 0.90
N SER A 72 15.17 -6.47 2.05
CA SER A 72 14.81 -5.49 3.06
C SER A 72 15.13 -6.02 4.45
N GLN A 73 15.68 -5.16 5.29
CA GLN A 73 15.96 -5.43 6.68
C GLN A 73 15.49 -4.24 7.52
N LEU A 74 14.85 -4.55 8.63
CA LEU A 74 14.49 -3.61 9.66
C LEU A 74 14.93 -4.18 11.01
N ASP A 75 15.88 -3.53 11.64
CA ASP A 75 16.30 -3.82 13.01
C ASP A 75 15.89 -2.63 13.87
N GLY A 76 15.05 -2.85 14.87
CA GLY A 76 14.54 -1.83 15.75
C GLY A 76 14.63 -2.24 17.21
N GLY A 77 14.96 -1.28 18.07
CA GLY A 77 14.96 -1.46 19.51
C GLY A 77 14.44 -0.22 20.21
N ALA A 78 13.67 -0.39 21.26
CA ALA A 78 13.24 0.69 22.11
C ALA A 78 13.40 0.32 23.57
N SER A 79 13.76 1.31 24.38
CA SER A 79 13.86 1.20 25.84
C SER A 79 13.05 2.31 26.49
N MET A 80 12.48 2.00 27.65
CA MET A 80 11.72 2.92 28.46
C MET A 80 12.48 3.27 29.73
N PHE A 81 12.36 4.49 30.18
CA PHE A 81 12.94 4.97 31.43
C PHE A 81 11.88 5.09 32.52
N ASN A 82 12.24 4.69 33.74
CA ASN A 82 11.45 5.02 34.93
C ASN A 82 11.82 6.41 35.46
N HIS A 83 11.15 6.90 36.53
CA HIS A 83 11.46 8.20 37.12
C HIS A 83 12.87 8.28 37.71
N ALA A 84 13.51 7.17 38.05
CA ALA A 84 14.91 7.11 38.45
C ALA A 84 15.89 7.11 37.27
N LEU A 85 15.39 7.24 36.04
CA LEU A 85 16.15 7.18 34.80
C LEU A 85 16.85 5.83 34.57
N GLU A 86 16.31 4.76 35.13
CA GLU A 86 16.74 3.39 34.83
C GLU A 86 16.06 2.93 33.54
N SER A 87 16.85 2.34 32.64
CA SER A 87 16.40 1.89 31.32
C SER A 87 15.98 0.42 31.33
N THR A 88 14.83 0.13 30.73
CA THR A 88 14.36 -1.25 30.53
C THR A 88 14.00 -1.45 29.06
N PRO A 89 14.41 -2.57 28.42
CA PRO A 89 13.99 -2.89 27.07
C PRO A 89 12.45 -2.91 26.94
N TYR A 90 11.94 -2.25 25.91
CA TYR A 90 10.52 -2.14 25.63
C TYR A 90 10.12 -2.79 24.31
N MET A 91 11.02 -2.85 23.35
CA MET A 91 10.79 -3.48 22.06
C MET A 91 12.11 -4.03 21.51
N ASP A 92 12.04 -5.17 20.91
CA ASP A 92 13.11 -5.76 20.10
C ASP A 92 12.51 -6.31 18.81
N LEU A 93 12.95 -5.77 17.67
CA LEU A 93 12.46 -6.10 16.35
C LEU A 93 13.64 -6.43 15.43
N GLU A 94 13.62 -7.62 14.89
CA GLU A 94 14.43 -8.00 13.73
C GLU A 94 13.51 -8.50 12.62
N SER A 95 13.67 -7.98 11.41
CA SER A 95 12.88 -8.40 10.27
C SER A 95 13.72 -8.33 9.00
N ARG A 96 13.94 -9.47 8.37
CA ARG A 96 14.71 -9.63 7.14
C ARG A 96 13.88 -10.34 6.09
N HIS A 97 13.80 -9.75 4.90
CA HIS A 97 13.08 -10.31 3.77
C HIS A 97 13.94 -10.27 2.51
N THR A 98 14.04 -11.40 1.85
CA THR A 98 14.67 -11.52 0.54
C THR A 98 13.67 -12.13 -0.43
N ASN A 99 13.43 -11.46 -1.56
CA ASN A 99 12.57 -12.02 -2.60
C ASN A 99 13.39 -12.23 -3.89
N LEU A 100 13.24 -13.41 -4.47
CA LEU A 100 13.72 -13.71 -5.82
C LEU A 100 12.51 -13.80 -6.75
N ILE A 101 12.52 -13.02 -7.80
CA ILE A 101 11.35 -12.79 -8.66
C ILE A 101 11.71 -13.17 -10.09
N LEU A 102 10.94 -14.10 -10.66
CA LEU A 102 10.94 -14.42 -12.07
C LEU A 102 9.61 -14.01 -12.68
N THR A 103 9.62 -13.10 -13.63
CA THR A 103 8.43 -12.69 -14.38
C THR A 103 8.64 -12.93 -15.86
N SER A 104 7.66 -13.52 -16.52
CA SER A 104 7.65 -13.68 -17.97
C SER A 104 6.32 -13.19 -18.53
N THR A 105 6.35 -12.37 -19.56
CA THR A 105 5.16 -11.78 -20.19
C THR A 105 5.27 -11.92 -21.70
N PHE A 106 4.32 -12.63 -22.27
CA PHE A 106 4.13 -12.76 -23.70
C PHE A 106 3.08 -11.77 -24.17
N ASN A 107 3.46 -10.91 -25.13
CA ASN A 107 2.57 -9.95 -25.75
C ASN A 107 2.38 -10.35 -27.21
N ARG A 108 1.14 -10.38 -27.66
CA ARG A 108 0.81 -10.68 -29.06
C ARG A 108 -0.27 -9.74 -29.59
N LYS A 109 0.01 -9.15 -30.72
CA LYS A 109 -0.95 -8.42 -31.53
C LYS A 109 -1.48 -9.37 -32.61
N PHE A 110 -2.73 -9.79 -32.49
CA PHE A 110 -3.36 -10.67 -33.47
C PHE A 110 -3.90 -9.90 -34.67
N SER A 111 -4.35 -8.67 -34.43
CA SER A 111 -4.82 -7.74 -35.45
C SER A 111 -4.69 -6.30 -34.95
N ASN A 112 -5.03 -5.32 -35.78
CA ASN A 112 -5.10 -3.91 -35.35
C ASN A 112 -6.14 -3.66 -34.27
N ARG A 113 -7.10 -4.57 -34.10
CA ARG A 113 -8.18 -4.46 -33.10
C ARG A 113 -8.08 -5.48 -31.96
N PHE A 114 -7.14 -6.42 -32.03
CA PHE A 114 -7.01 -7.45 -31.00
C PHE A 114 -5.57 -7.63 -30.53
N THR A 115 -5.32 -7.34 -29.27
CA THR A 115 -4.06 -7.60 -28.58
C THR A 115 -4.29 -8.45 -27.34
N ASN A 116 -3.35 -9.34 -27.04
CA ASN A 116 -3.38 -10.17 -25.86
C ASN A 116 -2.03 -10.10 -25.13
N LYS A 117 -2.10 -10.19 -23.81
CA LYS A 117 -0.95 -10.24 -22.92
C LYS A 117 -1.15 -11.37 -21.91
N THR A 118 -0.25 -12.34 -21.93
CA THR A 118 -0.24 -13.45 -20.96
C THR A 118 1.03 -13.37 -20.14
N GLY A 119 0.92 -13.45 -18.85
CA GLY A 119 2.07 -13.35 -17.96
C GLY A 119 2.02 -14.33 -16.80
N PHE A 120 3.21 -14.62 -16.32
CA PHE A 120 3.46 -15.47 -15.16
C PHE A 120 4.49 -14.79 -14.28
N THR A 121 4.30 -14.86 -12.96
CA THR A 121 5.27 -14.40 -11.96
C THR A 121 5.43 -15.46 -10.88
N TYR A 122 6.66 -15.81 -10.59
CA TYR A 122 7.06 -16.62 -9.44
C TYR A 122 7.89 -15.76 -8.51
N THR A 123 7.49 -15.65 -7.25
CA THR A 123 8.23 -14.95 -6.21
C THR A 123 8.59 -15.93 -5.10
N ALA A 124 9.87 -16.29 -4.98
CA ALA A 124 10.37 -16.99 -3.81
C ALA A 124 10.66 -15.95 -2.71
N MET A 125 10.03 -16.11 -1.56
CA MET A 125 10.12 -15.19 -0.41
C MET A 125 10.84 -15.90 0.73
N PHE A 126 11.98 -15.39 1.14
CA PHE A 126 12.75 -15.82 2.31
C PHE A 126 12.54 -14.79 3.40
N TYR A 127 12.26 -15.24 4.60
CA TYR A 127 11.98 -14.37 5.74
C TYR A 127 12.62 -14.90 7.01
N ASP A 128 13.04 -13.97 7.84
CA ASP A 128 13.54 -14.19 9.19
C ASP A 128 13.07 -12.99 10.03
N MET A 129 12.18 -13.25 10.97
CA MET A 129 11.50 -12.23 11.75
C MET A 129 11.41 -12.63 13.20
N ASN A 130 11.70 -11.69 14.08
CA ASN A 130 11.46 -11.77 15.50
C ASN A 130 10.99 -10.42 16.01
N LEU A 131 9.87 -10.38 16.69
CA LEU A 131 9.36 -9.20 17.38
C LEU A 131 9.04 -9.59 18.81
N ALA A 132 9.65 -8.91 19.74
CA ALA A 132 9.36 -9.04 21.17
C ALA A 132 8.96 -7.68 21.75
N ILE A 133 7.89 -7.67 22.52
CA ILE A 133 7.34 -6.50 23.23
C ILE A 133 6.86 -6.93 24.62
N PRO A 134 6.66 -6.00 25.58
CA PRO A 134 5.97 -6.31 26.81
C PRO A 134 4.49 -6.63 26.49
N LEU A 135 4.02 -7.79 26.88
CA LEU A 135 2.59 -8.11 26.78
C LEU A 135 1.85 -7.50 27.97
N TYR A 136 0.99 -6.55 27.65
CA TYR A 136 -0.03 -6.09 28.59
C TYR A 136 -1.17 -7.12 28.61
N SER A 137 -1.66 -7.47 29.80
CA SER A 137 -2.80 -8.40 29.89
C SER A 137 -3.95 -7.85 29.06
N SER A 138 -4.54 -8.69 28.23
CA SER A 138 -5.65 -8.36 27.32
C SER A 138 -6.92 -7.89 28.02
N ALA A 139 -6.97 -7.99 29.35
CA ALA A 139 -8.07 -7.51 30.20
C ALA A 139 -7.99 -6.00 30.53
N ALA A 140 -6.88 -5.33 30.21
CA ALA A 140 -6.76 -3.90 30.42
C ALA A 140 -7.22 -3.16 29.15
N SER A 141 -8.24 -2.30 29.29
CA SER A 141 -8.66 -1.39 28.23
C SER A 141 -7.47 -0.53 27.76
N ASP A 142 -7.53 0.02 26.53
CA ASP A 142 -6.47 0.89 25.97
C ASP A 142 -6.05 2.05 26.90
N VAL A 143 -6.93 2.48 27.79
CA VAL A 143 -6.70 3.51 28.81
C VAL A 143 -5.73 3.02 29.89
N TYR A 144 -5.85 1.76 30.32
CA TYR A 144 -4.95 1.17 31.32
C TYR A 144 -3.55 0.89 30.79
N LYS A 145 -3.41 0.60 29.51
CA LYS A 145 -2.09 0.42 28.87
C LYS A 145 -1.19 1.66 29.00
N ARG A 146 -1.78 2.84 29.19
CA ARG A 146 -1.08 4.12 29.33
C ARG A 146 -0.78 4.52 30.78
N GLN A 147 -1.46 3.95 31.74
CA GLN A 147 -1.40 4.36 33.17
C GLN A 147 -0.82 3.31 34.10
N ALA A 148 -0.58 2.08 33.64
CA ALA A 148 0.02 1.05 34.50
C ALA A 148 1.39 1.51 35.00
N PRO A 149 1.68 1.40 36.32
CA PRO A 149 3.01 1.69 36.84
C PRO A 149 4.02 0.84 36.08
N TYR A 150 5.11 1.47 35.67
CA TYR A 150 6.18 0.83 34.96
C TYR A 150 6.89 -0.15 35.89
N GLU A 151 6.43 -1.39 35.94
CA GLU A 151 7.21 -2.51 36.43
C GLU A 151 8.00 -3.06 35.22
N ALA A 152 9.25 -3.43 35.45
CA ALA A 152 10.12 -4.02 34.44
C ALA A 152 9.47 -5.29 33.86
N GLN A 153 8.74 -5.17 32.78
CA GLN A 153 8.08 -6.29 32.12
C GLN A 153 9.06 -6.99 31.20
N LEU A 154 9.12 -8.31 31.28
CA LEU A 154 9.92 -9.10 30.37
C LEU A 154 9.35 -8.99 28.95
N LEU A 155 10.23 -8.82 27.96
CA LEU A 155 9.84 -8.90 26.56
C LEU A 155 9.33 -10.31 26.24
N GLU A 156 8.19 -10.39 25.62
CA GLU A 156 7.64 -11.64 25.11
C GLU A 156 7.58 -11.60 23.58
N THR A 157 7.93 -12.71 22.97
CA THR A 157 7.84 -12.82 21.50
C THR A 157 6.39 -12.85 21.06
N VAL A 158 5.98 -11.85 20.28
CA VAL A 158 4.62 -11.74 19.72
C VAL A 158 4.56 -12.16 18.26
N SER A 159 5.68 -12.12 17.54
CA SER A 159 5.75 -12.63 16.17
C SER A 159 7.13 -13.24 15.93
N LYS A 160 7.17 -14.49 15.48
CA LYS A 160 8.43 -15.16 15.12
C LYS A 160 8.20 -16.13 13.98
N GLY A 161 8.99 -15.97 12.92
CA GLY A 161 8.99 -16.89 11.79
C GLY A 161 10.26 -16.78 11.00
N ASP A 162 10.82 -17.92 10.64
CA ASP A 162 11.94 -18.07 9.73
C ASP A 162 11.62 -19.12 8.67
N GLY A 163 12.16 -18.96 7.48
CA GLY A 163 11.96 -19.92 6.42
C GLY A 163 11.73 -19.29 5.04
N ASN A 164 11.01 -20.02 4.23
CA ASN A 164 10.67 -19.57 2.88
C ASN A 164 9.24 -19.97 2.49
N THR A 165 8.70 -19.22 1.54
CA THR A 165 7.43 -19.51 0.89
C THR A 165 7.46 -18.96 -0.52
N SER A 166 6.43 -19.24 -1.31
CA SER A 166 6.33 -18.70 -2.67
C SER A 166 4.95 -18.14 -2.95
N LEU A 167 4.93 -17.04 -3.69
CA LEU A 167 3.73 -16.52 -4.33
C LEU A 167 3.84 -16.73 -5.82
N ILE A 168 2.90 -17.50 -6.36
CA ILE A 168 2.83 -17.83 -7.78
C ILE A 168 1.63 -17.10 -8.36
N SER A 169 1.81 -16.40 -9.47
CA SER A 169 0.71 -15.73 -10.14
C SER A 169 0.79 -15.84 -11.65
N ALA A 170 -0.39 -15.86 -12.27
CA ALA A 170 -0.52 -15.87 -13.72
C ALA A 170 -1.70 -15.00 -14.15
N TYR A 171 -1.62 -14.43 -15.33
CA TYR A 171 -2.70 -13.64 -15.89
C TYR A 171 -2.80 -13.76 -17.40
N ASN A 172 -4.00 -13.54 -17.88
CA ASN A 172 -4.29 -13.30 -19.28
C ASN A 172 -5.13 -12.02 -19.39
N SER A 173 -4.79 -11.15 -20.31
CA SER A 173 -5.50 -9.88 -20.54
C SER A 173 -5.57 -9.61 -22.03
N SER A 174 -6.77 -9.31 -22.51
CA SER A 174 -7.08 -9.01 -23.90
C SER A 174 -7.65 -7.62 -24.04
N SER A 175 -7.28 -6.94 -25.10
CA SER A 175 -7.87 -5.67 -25.53
C SER A 175 -8.43 -5.86 -26.94
N VAL A 176 -9.74 -5.60 -27.09
CA VAL A 176 -10.51 -5.81 -28.33
C VAL A 176 -11.20 -4.52 -28.72
N GLY A 177 -10.84 -3.97 -29.89
CA GLY A 177 -11.57 -2.91 -30.54
C GLY A 177 -12.83 -3.47 -31.18
N LEU A 178 -13.98 -3.38 -30.50
CA LEU A 178 -15.28 -3.84 -31.01
C LEU A 178 -15.75 -3.00 -32.20
N SER A 179 -15.37 -1.72 -32.20
CA SER A 179 -15.54 -0.78 -33.29
C SER A 179 -14.51 0.35 -33.19
N ASP A 180 -14.56 1.34 -34.05
CA ASP A 180 -13.68 2.52 -33.98
C ASP A 180 -13.96 3.38 -32.73
N ARG A 181 -15.12 3.19 -32.09
CA ARG A 181 -15.53 3.93 -30.89
C ARG A 181 -15.56 3.09 -29.63
N TRP A 182 -15.57 1.77 -29.71
CA TRP A 182 -15.72 0.91 -28.57
C TRP A 182 -14.49 -0.01 -28.39
N THR A 183 -13.93 -0.02 -27.20
CA THR A 183 -12.83 -0.91 -26.83
C THR A 183 -13.22 -1.68 -25.56
N LEU A 184 -13.13 -2.99 -25.63
CA LEU A 184 -13.29 -3.91 -24.51
C LEU A 184 -11.92 -4.37 -24.04
N ASN A 185 -11.64 -4.22 -22.75
CA ASN A 185 -10.51 -4.85 -22.08
C ASN A 185 -11.05 -5.88 -21.11
N ALA A 186 -10.59 -7.13 -21.20
CA ALA A 186 -10.99 -8.19 -20.29
C ALA A 186 -9.79 -9.04 -19.93
N GLY A 187 -9.76 -9.52 -18.70
CA GLY A 187 -8.67 -10.33 -18.22
C GLY A 187 -9.03 -11.11 -16.96
N ILE A 188 -8.18 -12.07 -16.67
CA ILE A 188 -8.22 -12.86 -15.46
C ILE A 188 -6.82 -12.92 -14.86
N TYR A 189 -6.71 -12.75 -13.56
CA TYR A 189 -5.49 -12.93 -12.81
C TYR A 189 -5.72 -13.96 -11.73
N GLY A 190 -4.76 -14.83 -11.51
CA GLY A 190 -4.80 -15.82 -10.45
C GLY A 190 -3.51 -15.80 -9.65
N GLN A 191 -3.61 -16.06 -8.35
CA GLN A 191 -2.44 -16.23 -7.49
C GLN A 191 -2.63 -17.33 -6.46
N TYR A 192 -1.51 -17.91 -6.05
CA TYR A 192 -1.43 -19.01 -5.10
C TYR A 192 -0.26 -18.77 -4.14
N LEU A 193 -0.54 -18.84 -2.84
CA LEU A 193 0.45 -18.70 -1.77
C LEU A 193 0.75 -20.06 -1.17
N THR A 194 2.00 -20.52 -1.26
CA THR A 194 2.40 -21.85 -0.77
C THR A 194 2.45 -21.93 0.75
N LEU A 195 2.56 -20.80 1.46
CA LEU A 195 2.59 -20.75 2.93
C LEU A 195 1.42 -21.46 3.58
N ASN A 196 0.22 -21.30 3.00
CA ASN A 196 -1.03 -21.79 3.56
C ASN A 196 -1.98 -22.39 2.51
N ASN A 197 -1.49 -22.62 1.30
CA ASN A 197 -2.24 -23.19 0.17
C ASN A 197 -3.48 -22.37 -0.22
N LYS A 198 -3.48 -21.06 0.02
CA LYS A 198 -4.57 -20.17 -0.38
C LYS A 198 -4.36 -19.68 -1.81
N TRP A 199 -5.47 -19.47 -2.49
CA TRP A 199 -5.49 -18.99 -3.87
C TRP A 199 -6.59 -17.94 -4.07
N SER A 200 -6.46 -17.16 -5.12
CA SER A 200 -7.47 -16.21 -5.56
C SER A 200 -7.58 -16.20 -7.08
N VAL A 201 -8.78 -15.85 -7.56
CA VAL A 201 -9.06 -15.60 -8.98
C VAL A 201 -9.72 -14.24 -9.08
N GLU A 202 -9.20 -13.43 -9.99
CA GLU A 202 -9.47 -12.01 -10.08
C GLU A 202 -9.86 -11.62 -11.52
N PRO A 203 -11.15 -11.76 -11.89
CA PRO A 203 -11.65 -11.28 -13.16
C PRO A 203 -11.65 -9.74 -13.18
N ARG A 204 -11.33 -9.19 -14.34
CA ARG A 204 -11.29 -7.74 -14.61
C ARG A 204 -11.86 -7.47 -15.99
N ALA A 205 -12.69 -6.45 -16.10
CA ALA A 205 -13.23 -6.01 -17.37
C ALA A 205 -13.37 -4.49 -17.40
N GLY A 206 -13.21 -3.91 -18.57
CA GLY A 206 -13.41 -2.49 -18.80
C GLY A 206 -13.90 -2.22 -20.21
N LEU A 207 -14.93 -1.41 -20.33
CA LEU A 207 -15.50 -0.99 -21.59
C LEU A 207 -15.27 0.51 -21.75
N LYS A 208 -14.64 0.91 -22.85
CA LYS A 208 -14.38 2.30 -23.20
C LYS A 208 -15.21 2.68 -24.43
N TRP A 209 -15.89 3.83 -24.37
CA TRP A 209 -16.65 4.40 -25.45
C TRP A 209 -16.18 5.82 -25.79
N GLN A 210 -15.70 5.99 -27.01
CA GLN A 210 -15.40 7.29 -27.60
C GLN A 210 -16.67 7.87 -28.21
N ALA A 211 -17.48 8.57 -27.40
CA ALA A 211 -18.77 9.06 -27.82
C ALA A 211 -18.66 10.14 -28.91
N THR A 212 -17.70 11.06 -28.73
CA THR A 212 -17.31 12.10 -29.70
C THR A 212 -15.80 12.25 -29.75
N PRO A 213 -15.20 13.01 -30.70
CA PRO A 213 -13.76 13.29 -30.68
C PRO A 213 -13.26 13.95 -29.37
N LYS A 214 -14.17 14.57 -28.60
CA LYS A 214 -13.85 15.25 -27.34
C LYS A 214 -14.31 14.50 -26.09
N ALA A 215 -15.30 13.62 -26.18
CA ALA A 215 -15.90 12.96 -25.02
C ALA A 215 -15.66 11.46 -25.03
N THR A 216 -15.13 10.94 -23.91
CA THR A 216 -14.86 9.52 -23.67
C THR A 216 -15.53 9.08 -22.38
N PHE A 217 -16.20 7.94 -22.41
CA PHE A 217 -16.75 7.25 -21.24
C PHE A 217 -16.06 5.92 -21.06
N ALA A 218 -15.87 5.49 -19.82
CA ALA A 218 -15.43 4.15 -19.52
C ALA A 218 -16.10 3.62 -18.26
N LEU A 219 -16.37 2.32 -18.25
CA LEU A 219 -16.82 1.56 -17.10
C LEU A 219 -15.78 0.46 -16.85
N ALA A 220 -15.31 0.34 -15.64
CA ALA A 220 -14.39 -0.72 -15.23
C ALA A 220 -14.91 -1.44 -13.99
N TYR A 221 -14.73 -2.77 -14.00
CA TYR A 221 -14.95 -3.65 -12.86
C TYR A 221 -13.75 -4.57 -12.69
N GLY A 222 -13.36 -4.84 -11.45
CA GLY A 222 -12.30 -5.80 -11.19
C GLY A 222 -12.31 -6.28 -9.76
N ILE A 223 -11.89 -7.53 -9.59
CA ILE A 223 -11.54 -8.10 -8.30
C ILE A 223 -10.02 -8.06 -8.17
N TYR A 224 -9.56 -7.69 -6.99
CA TYR A 224 -8.15 -7.61 -6.61
C TYR A 224 -7.97 -8.29 -5.26
N SER A 225 -6.86 -8.98 -5.07
CA SER A 225 -6.55 -9.56 -3.77
C SER A 225 -5.08 -9.40 -3.42
N ARG A 226 -4.80 -9.44 -2.12
CA ARG A 226 -3.44 -9.39 -1.60
C ARG A 226 -3.30 -10.32 -0.39
N MET A 227 -2.12 -10.89 -0.25
CA MET A 227 -1.70 -11.51 1.00
C MET A 227 -1.43 -10.44 2.07
N GLU A 228 -1.50 -10.81 3.32
CA GLU A 228 -1.08 -9.95 4.42
C GLU A 228 0.46 -9.84 4.48
N LYS A 229 0.97 -8.92 5.29
CA LYS A 229 2.40 -8.88 5.58
C LYS A 229 2.81 -10.14 6.33
N MET A 230 4.06 -10.58 6.16
CA MET A 230 4.54 -11.83 6.75
C MET A 230 4.44 -11.85 8.27
N ASP A 231 4.64 -10.71 8.94
CA ASP A 231 4.51 -10.57 10.39
C ASP A 231 3.12 -10.97 10.91
N VAL A 232 2.08 -10.69 10.15
CA VAL A 232 0.69 -11.04 10.51
C VAL A 232 0.47 -12.55 10.57
N TYR A 233 1.08 -13.33 9.66
CA TYR A 233 0.92 -14.78 9.63
C TYR A 233 1.61 -15.50 10.80
N PHE A 234 2.66 -14.89 11.37
CA PHE A 234 3.52 -15.51 12.38
C PHE A 234 3.30 -14.97 13.79
N VAL A 235 2.16 -14.35 14.04
CA VAL A 235 1.75 -13.94 15.39
C VAL A 235 1.70 -15.15 16.33
N LYS A 236 2.37 -15.03 17.49
CA LYS A 236 2.44 -16.02 18.57
C LYS A 236 2.38 -15.29 19.89
N THR A 237 1.38 -15.55 20.67
CA THR A 237 1.22 -14.96 22.00
C THR A 237 0.82 -16.02 23.02
N LYS A 238 0.88 -15.71 24.30
CA LYS A 238 0.33 -16.60 25.33
C LYS A 238 -1.16 -16.88 25.12
N SER A 239 -1.91 -15.90 24.71
CA SER A 239 -3.33 -16.05 24.38
C SER A 239 -3.59 -17.01 23.22
N THR A 240 -2.61 -17.17 22.31
CA THR A 240 -2.67 -18.12 21.21
C THR A 240 -2.02 -19.47 21.51
N GLY A 241 -1.59 -19.70 22.78
CA GLY A 241 -0.82 -20.89 23.17
C GLY A 241 0.52 -20.97 22.45
N ASN A 242 1.12 -19.84 22.10
CA ASN A 242 2.37 -19.74 21.33
C ASN A 242 2.32 -20.41 19.93
N GLN A 243 1.13 -20.60 19.38
CA GLN A 243 0.92 -21.13 18.04
C GLN A 243 0.70 -19.98 17.03
N SER A 244 1.15 -20.16 15.80
CA SER A 244 0.92 -19.18 14.70
C SER A 244 -0.52 -19.27 14.18
N VAL A 245 -1.47 -18.72 14.92
CA VAL A 245 -2.91 -18.85 14.67
C VAL A 245 -3.37 -18.16 13.40
N ASN A 246 -2.64 -17.14 12.94
CA ASN A 246 -2.98 -16.36 11.73
C ASN A 246 -2.44 -16.97 10.43
N LYS A 247 -1.72 -18.09 10.50
CA LYS A 247 -1.09 -18.70 9.32
C LYS A 247 -2.08 -19.03 8.21
N ASN A 248 -3.32 -19.37 8.56
CA ASN A 248 -4.37 -19.78 7.63
C ASN A 248 -5.25 -18.65 7.10
N LEU A 249 -4.89 -17.37 7.33
CA LEU A 249 -5.63 -16.25 6.79
C LEU A 249 -5.73 -16.29 5.27
N ASN A 250 -6.90 -15.94 4.75
CA ASN A 250 -7.16 -15.81 3.32
C ASN A 250 -6.55 -14.52 2.78
N PHE A 251 -6.49 -14.40 1.45
CA PHE A 251 -6.25 -13.12 0.80
C PHE A 251 -7.36 -12.13 1.16
N THR A 252 -6.99 -10.92 1.54
CA THR A 252 -7.91 -9.78 1.57
C THR A 252 -8.27 -9.41 0.14
N LYS A 253 -9.57 -9.30 -0.17
CA LYS A 253 -10.08 -9.03 -1.52
C LYS A 253 -10.78 -7.69 -1.59
N ALA A 254 -10.72 -7.06 -2.76
CA ALA A 254 -11.41 -5.82 -3.06
C ALA A 254 -12.10 -5.91 -4.43
N GLN A 255 -13.38 -5.56 -4.47
CA GLN A 255 -14.16 -5.37 -5.70
C GLN A 255 -14.18 -3.89 -6.00
N HIS A 256 -13.78 -3.50 -7.21
CA HIS A 256 -13.77 -2.12 -7.67
C HIS A 256 -14.75 -1.95 -8.82
N ILE A 257 -15.58 -0.93 -8.74
CA ILE A 257 -16.40 -0.43 -9.84
C ILE A 257 -16.02 1.02 -10.03
N MET A 258 -15.69 1.42 -11.26
CA MET A 258 -15.31 2.78 -11.59
C MET A 258 -15.96 3.19 -12.90
N LEU A 259 -16.58 4.36 -12.90
CA LEU A 259 -16.95 5.07 -14.11
C LEU A 259 -15.91 6.15 -14.37
N SER A 260 -15.66 6.48 -15.63
CA SER A 260 -14.77 7.56 -16.01
C SER A 260 -15.41 8.34 -17.15
N PHE A 261 -15.47 9.65 -16.98
CA PHE A 261 -15.83 10.60 -18.02
C PHE A 261 -14.63 11.49 -18.30
N GLY A 262 -14.13 11.46 -19.52
CA GLY A 262 -13.06 12.33 -20.01
C GLY A 262 -13.58 13.28 -21.05
N TYR A 263 -13.25 14.58 -20.92
CA TYR A 263 -13.67 15.61 -21.87
C TYR A 263 -12.51 16.52 -22.24
N LYS A 264 -12.20 16.59 -23.53
CA LYS A 264 -11.27 17.56 -24.10
C LYS A 264 -11.94 18.91 -24.24
N ILE A 265 -11.69 19.82 -23.29
CA ILE A 265 -12.20 21.20 -23.35
C ILE A 265 -11.54 21.92 -24.53
N SER A 266 -10.23 21.75 -24.68
CA SER A 266 -9.43 22.21 -25.83
C SER A 266 -8.30 21.21 -26.10
N ASP A 267 -7.46 21.47 -27.11
CA ASP A 267 -6.28 20.64 -27.42
C ASP A 267 -5.25 20.62 -26.28
N ARG A 268 -5.32 21.56 -25.37
CA ARG A 268 -4.40 21.72 -24.24
C ARG A 268 -5.07 21.59 -22.88
N MET A 269 -6.36 21.28 -22.83
CA MET A 269 -7.12 21.27 -21.58
C MET A 269 -8.07 20.08 -21.52
N ASN A 270 -7.91 19.25 -20.50
CA ASN A 270 -8.69 18.05 -20.26
C ASN A 270 -9.39 18.12 -18.90
N LEU A 271 -10.62 17.65 -18.88
CA LEU A 271 -11.39 17.39 -17.67
C LEU A 271 -11.60 15.88 -17.55
N LYS A 272 -11.43 15.32 -16.36
CA LYS A 272 -11.69 13.93 -16.04
C LYS A 272 -12.53 13.85 -14.76
N ILE A 273 -13.57 13.03 -14.75
CA ILE A 273 -14.46 12.81 -13.61
C ILE A 273 -14.60 11.31 -13.42
N GLU A 274 -14.31 10.80 -12.23
CA GLU A 274 -14.22 9.36 -11.93
C GLU A 274 -14.93 9.04 -10.62
N PRO A 275 -16.25 8.81 -10.62
CA PRO A 275 -16.91 8.19 -9.49
C PRO A 275 -16.51 6.71 -9.37
N TYR A 276 -16.31 6.26 -8.13
CA TYR A 276 -15.91 4.90 -7.83
C TYR A 276 -16.56 4.36 -6.57
N VAL A 277 -16.65 3.05 -6.50
CA VAL A 277 -16.95 2.31 -5.29
C VAL A 277 -16.04 1.11 -5.17
N GLN A 278 -15.58 0.86 -3.95
CA GLN A 278 -14.72 -0.27 -3.60
C GLN A 278 -15.32 -0.98 -2.39
N PHE A 279 -15.53 -2.29 -2.51
CA PHE A 279 -15.94 -3.15 -1.42
C PHE A 279 -14.80 -4.11 -1.08
N LEU A 280 -14.37 -4.10 0.20
CA LEU A 280 -13.37 -5.02 0.70
C LEU A 280 -14.06 -6.14 1.49
N HIS A 281 -13.55 -7.35 1.35
CA HIS A 281 -14.02 -8.54 2.06
C HIS A 281 -12.87 -9.48 2.38
N ASP A 282 -13.14 -10.47 3.21
CA ASP A 282 -12.13 -11.36 3.77
C ASP A 282 -11.02 -10.60 4.53
N VAL A 283 -11.34 -9.41 5.08
CA VAL A 283 -10.39 -8.58 5.82
C VAL A 283 -10.13 -9.20 7.18
N PRO A 284 -8.85 -9.38 7.59
CA PRO A 284 -8.52 -9.84 8.93
C PRO A 284 -8.95 -8.83 10.00
N VAL A 285 -9.67 -9.33 11.01
CA VAL A 285 -10.16 -8.59 12.18
C VAL A 285 -10.04 -9.46 13.42
N MET A 286 -10.00 -8.88 14.60
CA MET A 286 -10.26 -9.62 15.85
C MET A 286 -11.73 -10.03 15.88
N ALA A 287 -12.03 -11.24 16.38
CA ALA A 287 -13.35 -11.87 16.24
C ALA A 287 -14.51 -11.03 16.78
N ASP A 288 -14.34 -10.38 17.90
CA ASP A 288 -15.39 -9.68 18.66
C ASP A 288 -14.99 -8.24 19.04
N SER A 289 -14.22 -7.58 18.16
CA SER A 289 -13.65 -6.25 18.41
C SER A 289 -13.77 -5.35 17.18
N SER A 290 -13.64 -4.05 17.41
CA SER A 290 -13.51 -3.03 16.37
C SER A 290 -12.18 -3.11 15.61
N TYR A 291 -11.19 -3.88 16.09
CA TYR A 291 -9.88 -3.96 15.46
C TYR A 291 -9.94 -4.56 14.05
N SER A 292 -9.27 -3.91 13.11
CA SER A 292 -9.13 -4.36 11.72
C SER A 292 -7.76 -3.98 11.15
N VAL A 293 -7.17 -4.86 10.36
CA VAL A 293 -5.92 -4.54 9.63
C VAL A 293 -6.08 -3.37 8.66
N LEU A 294 -7.30 -3.02 8.23
CA LEU A 294 -7.57 -1.83 7.41
C LEU A 294 -7.33 -0.51 8.16
N ASN A 295 -7.45 -0.55 9.49
CA ASN A 295 -7.32 0.63 10.34
C ASN A 295 -6.08 0.57 11.25
N ARG A 296 -5.16 -0.34 10.96
CA ARG A 296 -3.96 -0.57 11.76
C ARG A 296 -3.14 0.70 11.90
N SER A 297 -2.84 1.06 13.14
CA SER A 297 -1.95 2.17 13.52
C SER A 297 -0.55 1.66 13.81
N ASP A 298 -0.46 0.50 14.44
CA ASP A 298 0.79 -0.11 14.87
C ASP A 298 1.46 -0.85 13.70
N PHE A 299 2.77 -0.95 13.74
CA PHE A 299 3.50 -1.64 12.69
C PHE A 299 3.49 -3.17 12.86
N TYR A 300 2.98 -3.69 13.99
CA TYR A 300 2.86 -5.12 14.31
C TYR A 300 1.43 -5.52 14.65
N VAL A 301 1.16 -6.81 14.69
CA VAL A 301 -0.09 -7.44 15.12
C VAL A 301 0.25 -8.42 16.23
N GLU A 302 -0.52 -8.41 17.30
CA GLU A 302 -0.32 -9.31 18.46
C GLU A 302 -1.48 -10.27 18.72
N ASP A 303 -2.55 -10.19 17.91
CA ASP A 303 -3.80 -10.89 18.17
C ASP A 303 -4.12 -11.96 17.13
N ALA A 304 -4.97 -12.91 17.55
CA ALA A 304 -5.60 -13.86 16.64
C ALA A 304 -6.63 -13.15 15.76
N LEU A 305 -6.54 -13.34 14.45
CA LEU A 305 -7.38 -12.70 13.47
C LEU A 305 -8.23 -13.72 12.70
N VAL A 306 -9.39 -13.25 12.25
CA VAL A 306 -10.33 -14.00 11.40
C VAL A 306 -10.72 -13.15 10.18
N ASN A 307 -10.97 -13.79 9.03
CA ASN A 307 -11.34 -13.11 7.78
C ASN A 307 -12.85 -12.75 7.72
N LYS A 308 -13.39 -12.06 8.74
CA LYS A 308 -14.80 -11.62 8.80
C LYS A 308 -14.99 -10.14 8.49
N GLY A 309 -13.91 -9.36 8.49
CA GLY A 309 -13.94 -7.92 8.30
C GLY A 309 -14.36 -7.53 6.88
N ARG A 310 -14.89 -6.32 6.76
CA ARG A 310 -15.29 -5.72 5.50
C ARG A 310 -14.81 -4.27 5.44
N GLY A 311 -14.72 -3.73 4.23
CA GLY A 311 -14.45 -2.33 4.00
C GLY A 311 -15.30 -1.78 2.88
N ARG A 312 -15.51 -0.45 2.88
CA ARG A 312 -16.23 0.26 1.83
C ARG A 312 -15.59 1.62 1.62
N ASN A 313 -15.21 1.90 0.39
CA ASN A 313 -14.78 3.22 -0.04
C ASN A 313 -15.69 3.66 -1.19
N ILE A 314 -16.26 4.85 -1.07
CA ILE A 314 -17.09 5.46 -2.11
C ILE A 314 -16.56 6.86 -2.31
N GLY A 315 -16.36 7.26 -3.55
CA GLY A 315 -15.82 8.58 -3.83
C GLY A 315 -15.98 9.02 -5.27
N ILE A 316 -15.57 10.25 -5.51
CA ILE A 316 -15.48 10.85 -6.83
C ILE A 316 -14.19 11.65 -6.93
N ASP A 317 -13.43 11.37 -7.99
CA ASP A 317 -12.22 12.10 -8.33
C ASP A 317 -12.49 13.01 -9.52
N ILE A 318 -12.04 14.26 -9.43
CA ILE A 318 -12.16 15.25 -10.50
C ILE A 318 -10.78 15.81 -10.78
N THR A 319 -10.36 15.77 -12.04
CA THR A 319 -9.07 16.32 -12.47
C THR A 319 -9.28 17.27 -13.64
N LEU A 320 -8.80 18.50 -13.49
CA LEU A 320 -8.69 19.49 -14.56
C LEU A 320 -7.22 19.75 -14.82
N GLU A 321 -6.78 19.49 -16.06
CA GLU A 321 -5.40 19.62 -16.46
C GLU A 321 -5.29 20.54 -17.69
N ARG A 322 -4.39 21.50 -17.62
CA ARG A 322 -3.95 22.31 -18.75
C ARG A 322 -2.47 22.10 -18.99
N PHE A 323 -2.13 21.58 -20.16
CA PHE A 323 -0.75 21.44 -20.62
C PHE A 323 -0.13 22.82 -20.92
N LEU A 324 1.18 22.86 -20.91
CA LEU A 324 1.93 24.09 -21.13
C LEU A 324 1.54 24.76 -22.45
N GLU A 325 0.98 25.94 -22.36
CA GLU A 325 0.60 26.78 -23.48
C GLU A 325 0.84 28.26 -23.13
N LYS A 326 1.56 28.97 -23.98
CA LYS A 326 1.94 30.38 -23.74
C LYS A 326 2.61 30.58 -22.36
N GLY A 327 3.40 29.58 -21.94
CA GLY A 327 4.11 29.58 -20.67
C GLY A 327 3.23 29.29 -19.43
N LEU A 328 1.96 28.93 -19.55
CA LEU A 328 1.07 28.60 -18.44
C LEU A 328 0.67 27.12 -18.50
N TYR A 329 0.78 26.42 -17.37
CA TYR A 329 0.21 25.11 -17.15
C TYR A 329 -0.38 25.02 -15.74
N TYR A 330 -1.37 24.16 -15.56
CA TYR A 330 -1.92 23.86 -14.25
C TYR A 330 -2.58 22.48 -14.22
N MET A 331 -2.63 21.91 -13.03
CA MET A 331 -3.41 20.71 -12.72
C MET A 331 -4.11 20.93 -11.38
N ILE A 332 -5.41 20.73 -11.39
CA ILE A 332 -6.23 20.75 -10.18
C ILE A 332 -6.89 19.39 -10.07
N SER A 333 -6.65 18.67 -8.97
CA SER A 333 -7.33 17.42 -8.68
C SER A 333 -8.03 17.51 -7.34
N GLY A 334 -9.24 17.00 -7.27
CA GLY A 334 -10.03 16.92 -6.05
C GLY A 334 -10.65 15.54 -5.91
N SER A 335 -10.60 15.00 -4.70
CA SER A 335 -11.25 13.75 -4.31
C SER A 335 -12.22 14.06 -3.17
N LEU A 336 -13.47 13.59 -3.31
CA LEU A 336 -14.45 13.54 -2.25
C LEU A 336 -14.76 12.09 -1.96
N PHE A 337 -14.63 11.64 -0.71
CA PHE A 337 -14.79 10.22 -0.41
C PHE A 337 -15.26 9.94 1.02
N ASP A 338 -15.87 8.76 1.20
CA ASP A 338 -16.19 8.14 2.48
C ASP A 338 -15.51 6.77 2.55
N SER A 339 -14.71 6.56 3.59
CA SER A 339 -13.95 5.33 3.81
C SER A 339 -14.29 4.72 5.16
N ARG A 340 -14.91 3.54 5.14
CA ARG A 340 -15.36 2.84 6.35
C ARG A 340 -14.92 1.39 6.35
N TYR A 341 -14.81 0.83 7.55
CA TYR A 341 -14.58 -0.58 7.77
C TYR A 341 -15.55 -1.16 8.79
N ARG A 342 -15.71 -2.47 8.78
CA ARG A 342 -16.51 -3.22 9.72
C ARG A 342 -15.61 -4.19 10.47
N GLY A 343 -15.56 -4.07 11.80
CA GLY A 343 -14.82 -4.93 12.70
C GLY A 343 -15.44 -6.32 12.87
N GLY A 344 -14.84 -7.14 13.72
CA GLY A 344 -15.36 -8.45 14.09
C GLY A 344 -16.65 -8.37 14.93
N ASP A 345 -16.84 -7.28 15.64
CA ASP A 345 -18.08 -6.92 16.35
C ASP A 345 -19.28 -6.62 15.45
N GLY A 346 -19.06 -6.54 14.15
CA GLY A 346 -20.10 -6.29 13.16
C GLY A 346 -20.48 -4.82 13.00
N VAL A 347 -19.83 -3.88 13.69
CA VAL A 347 -20.12 -2.44 13.65
C VAL A 347 -19.30 -1.75 12.56
N TRP A 348 -19.88 -0.73 11.92
CA TRP A 348 -19.20 0.08 10.92
C TRP A 348 -18.53 1.31 11.54
N TYR A 349 -17.23 1.48 11.28
CA TYR A 349 -16.39 2.57 11.76
C TYR A 349 -15.80 3.35 10.59
N ASN A 350 -15.46 4.62 10.83
CA ASN A 350 -14.61 5.36 9.91
C ASN A 350 -13.19 4.79 9.94
N THR A 351 -12.53 4.68 8.78
CA THR A 351 -11.08 4.46 8.78
C THR A 351 -10.37 5.72 9.27
N LYS A 352 -9.18 5.59 9.85
CA LYS A 352 -8.33 6.74 10.20
C LYS A 352 -8.00 7.62 8.99
N PHE A 353 -8.06 7.05 7.78
CA PHE A 353 -7.82 7.73 6.51
C PHE A 353 -9.05 8.45 5.94
N ASN A 354 -10.21 8.37 6.61
CA ASN A 354 -11.46 8.98 6.13
C ASN A 354 -11.45 10.50 6.33
N ARG A 355 -10.61 11.19 5.56
CA ARG A 355 -10.47 12.65 5.55
C ARG A 355 -11.61 13.36 4.83
N ASN A 356 -12.47 12.63 4.15
CA ASN A 356 -13.59 13.07 3.34
C ASN A 356 -13.22 13.86 2.07
N TYR A 357 -12.16 14.64 2.06
CA TYR A 357 -11.70 15.35 0.87
C TYR A 357 -10.19 15.54 0.85
N VAL A 358 -9.65 15.57 -0.38
CA VAL A 358 -8.27 15.96 -0.69
C VAL A 358 -8.30 16.78 -1.97
N ILE A 359 -7.72 17.98 -1.96
CA ILE A 359 -7.61 18.86 -3.12
C ILE A 359 -6.14 19.20 -3.33
N ASN A 360 -5.64 18.98 -4.54
CA ASN A 360 -4.29 19.34 -4.94
C ASN A 360 -4.35 20.33 -6.10
N GLY A 361 -3.62 21.42 -6.00
CA GLY A 361 -3.40 22.40 -7.04
C GLY A 361 -1.93 22.52 -7.38
N LEU A 362 -1.62 22.46 -8.65
CA LEU A 362 -0.30 22.78 -9.22
C LEU A 362 -0.51 23.81 -10.32
N ILE A 363 0.20 24.93 -10.24
CA ILE A 363 0.23 25.93 -11.29
C ILE A 363 1.67 26.37 -11.55
N GLY A 364 2.03 26.46 -12.81
CA GLY A 364 3.33 26.93 -13.22
C GLY A 364 3.24 27.95 -14.34
N LYS A 365 4.09 28.95 -14.26
CA LYS A 365 4.23 29.98 -15.28
C LYS A 365 5.68 30.14 -15.67
N GLU A 366 5.91 30.12 -16.98
CA GLU A 366 7.20 30.32 -17.63
C GLU A 366 7.19 31.61 -18.42
N TRP A 367 8.26 32.37 -18.29
CA TRP A 367 8.52 33.57 -19.08
C TRP A 367 9.82 33.42 -19.81
N MET A 368 9.82 33.70 -21.11
CA MET A 368 11.03 33.79 -21.91
C MET A 368 11.62 35.19 -21.74
N LEU A 369 12.81 35.28 -21.17
CA LEU A 369 13.51 36.53 -20.85
C LEU A 369 14.70 36.74 -21.79
N GLY A 370 15.15 38.01 -21.84
CA GLY A 370 16.31 38.43 -22.65
C GLY A 370 15.95 38.79 -24.09
N ARG A 371 16.85 39.55 -24.72
CA ARG A 371 16.65 40.06 -26.08
C ARG A 371 16.40 38.96 -27.11
N ASN A 372 17.01 37.79 -26.91
CA ASN A 372 16.89 36.62 -27.81
C ASN A 372 15.94 35.57 -27.26
N LYS A 373 15.19 35.82 -26.17
CA LYS A 373 14.27 34.86 -25.50
C LYS A 373 14.92 33.50 -25.16
N GLN A 374 16.22 33.51 -24.82
CA GLN A 374 16.99 32.30 -24.53
C GLN A 374 16.96 31.89 -23.04
N ASN A 375 16.59 32.82 -22.15
CA ASN A 375 16.48 32.56 -20.72
C ASN A 375 15.02 32.28 -20.37
N ILE A 376 14.79 31.31 -19.49
CA ILE A 376 13.46 30.97 -19.02
C ILE A 376 13.42 31.21 -17.50
N LEU A 377 12.46 32.01 -17.05
CA LEU A 377 12.10 32.12 -15.66
C LEU A 377 10.83 31.29 -15.43
N SER A 378 10.90 30.29 -14.54
CA SER A 378 9.76 29.45 -14.18
C SER A 378 9.40 29.67 -12.70
N ILE A 379 8.12 29.91 -12.43
CA ILE A 379 7.57 29.95 -11.07
C ILE A 379 6.50 28.87 -10.97
N ASN A 380 6.64 27.99 -9.97
CA ASN A 380 5.74 26.90 -9.70
C ASN A 380 5.18 26.99 -8.30
N LEU A 381 3.86 26.84 -8.17
CA LEU A 381 3.16 26.79 -6.89
C LEU A 381 2.41 25.46 -6.79
N LYS A 382 2.58 24.78 -5.65
CA LYS A 382 1.80 23.60 -5.28
C LYS A 382 1.06 23.87 -3.99
N LEU A 383 -0.23 23.57 -3.98
CA LEU A 383 -1.10 23.66 -2.81
C LEU A 383 -1.78 22.31 -2.59
N THR A 384 -1.84 21.86 -1.34
CA THR A 384 -2.62 20.70 -0.94
C THR A 384 -3.53 21.09 0.22
N LEU A 385 -4.83 20.81 0.08
CA LEU A 385 -5.85 20.96 1.10
C LEU A 385 -6.47 19.59 1.35
N GLN A 386 -6.64 19.22 2.62
CA GLN A 386 -7.25 17.93 2.98
C GLN A 386 -8.02 18.04 4.28
N GLY A 387 -9.00 17.16 4.47
CA GLY A 387 -9.71 17.01 5.73
C GLY A 387 -8.80 16.51 6.85
N GLY A 388 -9.24 16.69 8.09
CA GLY A 388 -8.52 16.21 9.27
C GLY A 388 -8.50 14.69 9.37
N ASP A 389 -7.46 14.16 10.02
CA ASP A 389 -7.40 12.75 10.39
C ASP A 389 -8.47 12.41 11.42
N ARG A 390 -8.95 11.18 11.37
CA ARG A 390 -9.86 10.65 12.37
C ARG A 390 -9.05 10.17 13.57
N TYR A 391 -9.53 10.47 14.76
CA TYR A 391 -8.99 9.99 16.02
C TYR A 391 -10.12 9.43 16.88
N SER A 392 -9.79 8.51 17.76
CA SER A 392 -10.71 8.07 18.82
C SER A 392 -10.52 8.98 20.01
N PRO A 393 -11.55 9.71 20.46
CA PRO A 393 -11.44 10.51 21.68
C PRO A 393 -11.14 9.58 22.86
N ILE A 394 -10.25 10.04 23.74
CA ILE A 394 -9.97 9.36 25.00
C ILE A 394 -11.14 9.71 25.93
N ASP A 395 -11.82 8.70 26.46
CA ASP A 395 -12.79 8.90 27.52
C ASP A 395 -12.01 9.21 28.81
N MET A 396 -12.11 10.45 29.27
CA MET A 396 -11.43 10.91 30.47
C MET A 396 -12.22 10.60 31.74
N GLU A 397 -13.45 10.08 31.60
CA GLU A 397 -14.36 9.76 32.73
C GLU A 397 -14.40 8.23 33.02
N ALA A 398 -13.67 7.41 32.29
CA ALA A 398 -13.63 5.95 32.44
C ALA A 398 -12.48 5.48 33.35
#